data_fc6e892af65674096cb99bd642f558ff
#
_entry.id   fc6e892af65674096cb99bd642f558ff
#
_cell.length_a   1.000
_cell.length_b   1.000
_cell.length_c   1.000
_cell.angle_alpha   90.00
_cell.angle_beta   90.00
_cell.angle_gamma   90.00
#
_symmetry.space_group_name_H-M   'P 1'
#
loop_
_entity.id
_entity.type
_entity.pdbx_description
1 polymer ?
#
loop_
_entity_poly.entity_id
_entity_poly.type
_entity_poly.pdbx_seq_one_letter_code
_entity_poly.pdbx_strand_id
1 'polypeptide(L)'
;MTTPSTYQKAMKFAAEAHAKQKVPGSPANYLLHISNVVMEIILAHHNEPTFDLEFAIEVGALHDVLEDVEEITEEVLLENFSNDVVEAVKTLTKDDRIKDKDLKLLDSLNRIASSKFKEASIVKLADRITNLQPPPPHWSEGKCKAYAEQAKVILSKLGASNVYLSTRLKNQINFYSNLKTILK
;
A
#
# COMPACT_ATOMS: atom_id res chain seq x y z
N MET A 1 16.66 2.92 16.75
CA MET A 1 15.37 3.06 17.49
C MET A 1 14.83 1.67 17.77
N THR A 2 13.82 1.53 18.65
CA THR A 2 13.10 0.26 18.81
C THR A 2 11.90 0.24 17.87
N THR A 3 11.42 -0.95 17.45
CA THR A 3 10.26 -1.10 16.57
C THR A 3 9.03 -0.29 17.02
N PRO A 4 8.64 -0.24 18.32
CA PRO A 4 7.55 0.65 18.77
C PRO A 4 7.83 2.13 18.53
N SER A 5 9.06 2.60 18.72
CA SER A 5 9.41 4.01 18.50
C SER A 5 9.38 4.38 17.02
N THR A 6 9.87 3.50 16.15
CA THR A 6 9.81 3.64 14.69
C THR A 6 8.36 3.73 14.21
N TYR A 7 7.52 2.80 14.66
CA TYR A 7 6.08 2.81 14.37
C TYR A 7 5.42 4.12 14.81
N GLN A 8 5.62 4.54 16.08
CA GLN A 8 4.99 5.74 16.62
C GLN A 8 5.39 7.00 15.86
N LYS A 9 6.66 7.13 15.49
CA LYS A 9 7.17 8.26 14.70
C LYS A 9 6.52 8.32 13.32
N ALA A 10 6.56 7.22 12.58
CA ALA A 10 6.03 7.15 11.23
C ALA A 10 4.51 7.36 11.19
N MET A 11 3.77 6.74 12.13
CA MET A 11 2.32 6.89 12.24
C MET A 11 1.89 8.29 12.64
N LYS A 12 2.65 8.96 13.52
CA LYS A 12 2.38 10.37 13.86
C LYS A 12 2.51 11.26 12.63
N PHE A 13 3.60 11.12 11.88
CA PHE A 13 3.82 11.87 10.65
C PHE A 13 2.69 11.63 9.64
N ALA A 14 2.34 10.36 9.39
CA ALA A 14 1.24 10.00 8.49
C ALA A 14 -0.11 10.58 8.95
N ALA A 15 -0.39 10.57 10.26
CA ALA A 15 -1.62 11.12 10.81
C ALA A 15 -1.73 12.63 10.61
N GLU A 16 -0.63 13.35 10.78
CA GLU A 16 -0.56 14.80 10.55
C GLU A 16 -0.68 15.13 9.05
N ALA A 17 0.02 14.41 8.18
CA ALA A 17 -0.04 14.58 6.74
C ALA A 17 -1.46 14.32 6.18
N HIS A 18 -2.08 13.20 6.55
CA HIS A 18 -3.42 12.82 6.09
C HIS A 18 -4.57 13.33 6.99
N ALA A 19 -4.34 14.38 7.82
CA ALA A 19 -5.32 14.85 8.81
C ALA A 19 -6.69 15.18 8.22
N LYS A 20 -6.75 15.70 7.00
CA LYS A 20 -7.99 16.08 6.30
C LYS A 20 -8.53 15.00 5.38
N GLN A 21 -7.74 13.97 5.07
CA GLN A 21 -8.12 12.94 4.12
C GLN A 21 -9.00 11.87 4.76
N LYS A 22 -9.92 11.34 3.97
CA LYS A 22 -10.83 10.28 4.38
C LYS A 22 -10.65 9.02 3.52
N VAL A 23 -10.92 7.87 4.12
CA VAL A 23 -11.01 6.62 3.37
C VAL A 23 -12.15 6.73 2.35
N PRO A 24 -11.92 6.39 1.06
CA PRO A 24 -12.97 6.48 0.03
C PRO A 24 -14.24 5.72 0.43
N GLY A 25 -15.38 6.42 0.42
CA GLY A 25 -16.68 5.84 0.77
C GLY A 25 -16.94 5.67 2.27
N SER A 26 -16.10 6.22 3.14
CA SER A 26 -16.20 6.13 4.60
C SER A 26 -16.01 7.51 5.26
N PRO A 27 -16.63 7.78 6.43
CA PRO A 27 -16.32 8.96 7.24
C PRO A 27 -14.97 8.86 7.98
N ALA A 28 -14.35 7.67 8.00
CA ALA A 28 -13.10 7.43 8.71
C ALA A 28 -11.94 8.23 8.12
N ASN A 29 -11.02 8.70 9.00
CA ASN A 29 -9.77 9.32 8.57
C ASN A 29 -8.89 8.30 7.83
N TYR A 30 -8.09 8.77 6.86
CA TYR A 30 -7.21 7.94 6.03
C TYR A 30 -6.18 7.15 6.84
N LEU A 31 -5.87 7.60 8.06
CA LEU A 31 -5.01 6.87 8.98
C LEU A 31 -5.50 5.43 9.27
N LEU A 32 -6.81 5.17 9.14
CA LEU A 32 -7.34 3.80 9.22
C LEU A 32 -6.75 2.91 8.12
N HIS A 33 -6.68 3.40 6.88
CA HIS A 33 -6.02 2.67 5.78
C HIS A 33 -4.55 2.42 6.08
N ILE A 34 -3.81 3.46 6.45
CA ILE A 34 -2.39 3.37 6.79
C ILE A 34 -2.15 2.35 7.93
N SER A 35 -2.96 2.42 8.99
CA SER A 35 -2.88 1.47 10.12
C SER A 35 -3.10 0.02 9.68
N ASN A 36 -4.06 -0.22 8.80
CA ASN A 36 -4.33 -1.56 8.26
C ASN A 36 -3.17 -2.08 7.40
N VAL A 37 -2.55 -1.22 6.57
CA VAL A 37 -1.37 -1.57 5.79
C VAL A 37 -0.21 -1.97 6.69
N VAL A 38 0.08 -1.18 7.71
CA VAL A 38 1.16 -1.50 8.67
C VAL A 38 0.86 -2.78 9.45
N MET A 39 -0.41 -3.03 9.81
CA MET A 39 -0.81 -4.30 10.45
C MET A 39 -0.52 -5.50 9.54
N GLU A 40 -0.85 -5.45 8.25
CA GLU A 40 -0.54 -6.53 7.30
C GLU A 40 0.99 -6.75 7.16
N ILE A 41 1.79 -5.68 7.21
CA ILE A 41 3.26 -5.76 7.20
C ILE A 41 3.79 -6.47 8.45
N ILE A 42 3.32 -6.10 9.64
CA ILE A 42 3.71 -6.72 10.91
C ILE A 42 3.36 -8.22 10.92
N LEU A 43 2.15 -8.57 10.47
CA LEU A 43 1.72 -9.96 10.37
C LEU A 43 2.53 -10.74 9.32
N ALA A 44 2.89 -10.11 8.20
CA ALA A 44 3.76 -10.70 7.20
C ALA A 44 5.14 -11.04 7.76
N HIS A 45 5.75 -10.11 8.49
CA HIS A 45 7.04 -10.34 9.14
C HIS A 45 6.96 -11.39 10.24
N HIS A 46 5.88 -11.40 11.03
CA HIS A 46 5.68 -12.44 12.07
C HIS A 46 5.63 -13.84 11.47
N ASN A 47 5.01 -14.01 10.31
CA ASN A 47 4.88 -15.31 9.64
C ASN A 47 6.10 -15.66 8.78
N GLU A 48 6.79 -14.67 8.23
CA GLU A 48 7.92 -14.84 7.30
C GLU A 48 8.91 -13.68 7.48
N PRO A 49 9.85 -13.74 8.46
CA PRO A 49 10.77 -12.65 8.81
C PRO A 49 11.94 -12.54 7.81
N THR A 50 11.64 -12.22 6.55
CA THR A 50 12.61 -12.19 5.42
C THR A 50 12.92 -10.78 4.92
N PHE A 51 12.49 -9.74 5.62
CA PHE A 51 12.68 -8.32 5.28
C PHE A 51 12.89 -7.48 6.56
N ASP A 52 13.37 -6.25 6.42
CA ASP A 52 13.52 -5.32 7.54
C ASP A 52 12.15 -4.78 7.98
N LEU A 53 11.71 -5.16 9.19
CA LEU A 53 10.41 -4.77 9.72
C LEU A 53 10.33 -3.26 10.00
N GLU A 54 11.37 -2.67 10.59
CA GLU A 54 11.35 -1.24 10.96
C GLU A 54 11.30 -0.38 9.70
N PHE A 55 12.12 -0.71 8.72
CA PHE A 55 12.13 -0.07 7.42
C PHE A 55 10.79 -0.23 6.70
N ALA A 56 10.21 -1.45 6.68
CA ALA A 56 8.91 -1.70 6.06
C ALA A 56 7.77 -0.94 6.75
N ILE A 57 7.81 -0.75 8.08
CA ILE A 57 6.85 0.06 8.83
C ILE A 57 6.93 1.53 8.41
N GLU A 58 8.14 2.11 8.33
CA GLU A 58 8.32 3.50 7.90
C GLU A 58 7.78 3.68 6.47
N VAL A 59 8.21 2.83 5.54
CA VAL A 59 7.76 2.90 4.14
C VAL A 59 6.24 2.68 4.03
N GLY A 60 5.69 1.73 4.80
CA GLY A 60 4.25 1.44 4.81
C GLY A 60 3.40 2.56 5.39
N ALA A 61 3.89 3.24 6.44
CA ALA A 61 3.20 4.40 6.99
C ALA A 61 3.21 5.62 6.04
N LEU A 62 4.24 5.74 5.22
CA LEU A 62 4.48 6.91 4.36
C LEU A 62 4.13 6.69 2.88
N HIS A 63 3.67 5.49 2.49
CA HIS A 63 3.60 5.07 1.09
C HIS A 63 2.75 5.97 0.17
N ASP A 64 1.74 6.63 0.71
CA ASP A 64 0.83 7.49 -0.04
C ASP A 64 1.06 9.01 0.20
N VAL A 65 1.98 9.42 1.08
CA VAL A 65 2.13 10.85 1.44
C VAL A 65 2.59 11.71 0.26
N LEU A 66 3.48 11.19 -0.61
CA LEU A 66 3.94 11.91 -1.81
C LEU A 66 2.92 11.90 -2.95
N GLU A 67 1.97 10.94 -2.95
CA GLU A 67 0.94 10.83 -3.98
C GLU A 67 -0.30 11.65 -3.63
N ASP A 68 -0.67 11.70 -2.35
CA ASP A 68 -1.97 12.19 -1.90
C ASP A 68 -1.92 13.53 -1.15
N VAL A 69 -0.74 14.00 -0.71
CA VAL A 69 -0.61 15.20 0.13
C VAL A 69 0.34 16.21 -0.52
N GLU A 70 -0.23 17.24 -1.15
CA GLU A 70 0.50 18.24 -1.95
C GLU A 70 1.59 18.96 -1.13
N GLU A 71 1.36 19.18 0.16
CA GLU A 71 2.31 19.88 1.05
C GLU A 71 3.51 19.01 1.46
N ILE A 72 3.48 17.70 1.22
CA ILE A 72 4.57 16.78 1.55
C ILE A 72 5.44 16.54 0.32
N THR A 73 6.64 17.09 0.36
CA THR A 73 7.66 16.90 -0.68
C THR A 73 8.75 15.93 -0.23
N GLU A 74 9.66 15.55 -1.16
CA GLU A 74 10.82 14.74 -0.84
C GLU A 74 11.70 15.40 0.23
N GLU A 75 11.88 16.73 0.17
CA GLU A 75 12.67 17.49 1.13
C GLU A 75 12.07 17.40 2.53
N VAL A 76 10.75 17.55 2.65
CA VAL A 76 10.04 17.40 3.94
C VAL A 76 10.21 15.99 4.51
N LEU A 77 10.19 14.96 3.67
CA LEU A 77 10.45 13.60 4.12
C LEU A 77 11.91 13.42 4.55
N LEU A 78 12.89 13.97 3.81
CA LEU A 78 14.32 13.87 4.14
C LEU A 78 14.68 14.56 5.47
N GLU A 79 13.94 15.58 5.88
CA GLU A 79 14.10 16.21 7.21
C GLU A 79 13.73 15.26 8.36
N ASN A 80 12.89 14.28 8.10
CA ASN A 80 12.30 13.42 9.13
C ASN A 80 12.74 11.96 9.04
N PHE A 81 13.06 11.46 7.84
CA PHE A 81 13.36 10.06 7.57
C PHE A 81 14.66 9.88 6.80
N SER A 82 15.18 8.66 6.78
CA SER A 82 16.41 8.35 6.05
C SER A 82 16.23 8.46 4.54
N ASN A 83 17.31 8.70 3.81
CA ASN A 83 17.30 8.71 2.34
C ASN A 83 16.73 7.42 1.75
N ASP A 84 17.06 6.26 2.31
CA ASP A 84 16.54 4.97 1.83
C ASP A 84 15.03 4.86 1.99
N VAL A 85 14.45 5.36 3.10
CA VAL A 85 12.99 5.42 3.28
C VAL A 85 12.35 6.30 2.22
N VAL A 86 12.89 7.49 1.98
CA VAL A 86 12.36 8.41 0.95
C VAL A 86 12.43 7.80 -0.45
N GLU A 87 13.55 7.18 -0.81
CA GLU A 87 13.71 6.49 -2.10
C GLU A 87 12.73 5.32 -2.26
N ALA A 88 12.46 4.55 -1.20
CA ALA A 88 11.48 3.48 -1.23
C ALA A 88 10.04 4.01 -1.40
N VAL A 89 9.68 5.11 -0.71
CA VAL A 89 8.38 5.79 -0.88
C VAL A 89 8.22 6.32 -2.30
N LYS A 90 9.24 6.97 -2.87
CA LYS A 90 9.26 7.42 -4.27
C LYS A 90 9.04 6.25 -5.25
N THR A 91 9.63 5.09 -4.96
CA THR A 91 9.44 3.90 -5.79
C THR A 91 7.97 3.47 -5.85
N LEU A 92 7.22 3.66 -4.76
CA LEU A 92 5.79 3.35 -4.65
C LEU A 92 4.90 4.42 -5.31
N THR A 93 5.33 5.68 -5.31
CA THR A 93 4.58 6.83 -5.87
C THR A 93 4.42 6.69 -7.38
N LYS A 94 3.20 6.83 -7.87
CA LYS A 94 2.89 6.70 -9.31
C LYS A 94 3.34 7.93 -10.10
N ASP A 95 3.71 7.74 -11.36
CA ASP A 95 4.06 8.83 -12.28
C ASP A 95 2.80 9.42 -12.92
N ASP A 96 2.42 10.64 -12.53
CA ASP A 96 1.24 11.35 -13.03
C ASP A 96 1.36 11.85 -14.48
N ARG A 97 2.57 11.80 -15.05
CA ARG A 97 2.79 12.08 -16.47
C ARG A 97 2.21 10.96 -17.35
N ILE A 98 2.14 9.73 -16.84
CA ILE A 98 1.53 8.60 -17.53
C ILE A 98 0.01 8.69 -17.37
N LYS A 99 -0.70 9.01 -18.46
CA LYS A 99 -2.16 9.22 -18.44
C LYS A 99 -2.96 7.93 -18.51
N ASP A 100 -2.44 6.92 -19.20
CA ASP A 100 -3.07 5.59 -19.26
C ASP A 100 -2.92 4.87 -17.92
N LYS A 101 -4.05 4.41 -17.35
CA LYS A 101 -4.09 3.82 -16.00
C LYS A 101 -3.38 2.47 -15.92
N ASP A 102 -3.47 1.67 -16.97
CA ASP A 102 -2.87 0.34 -16.97
C ASP A 102 -1.35 0.45 -17.21
N LEU A 103 -0.91 1.36 -18.09
CA LEU A 103 0.51 1.68 -18.26
C LEU A 103 1.11 2.29 -16.98
N LYS A 104 0.39 3.20 -16.30
CA LYS A 104 0.80 3.77 -15.01
C LYS A 104 0.99 2.69 -13.94
N LEU A 105 0.07 1.73 -13.87
CA LEU A 105 0.19 0.59 -12.95
C LEU A 105 1.41 -0.26 -13.30
N LEU A 106 1.59 -0.64 -14.57
CA LEU A 106 2.71 -1.46 -15.02
C LEU A 106 4.06 -0.79 -14.78
N ASP A 107 4.18 0.52 -15.05
CA ASP A 107 5.37 1.31 -14.74
C ASP A 107 5.72 1.22 -13.26
N SER A 108 4.75 1.55 -12.39
CA SER A 108 4.94 1.48 -10.94
C SER A 108 5.39 0.07 -10.49
N LEU A 109 4.73 -0.99 -10.98
CA LEU A 109 5.08 -2.36 -10.62
C LEU A 109 6.47 -2.77 -11.13
N ASN A 110 6.89 -2.31 -12.31
CA ASN A 110 8.23 -2.58 -12.82
C ASN A 110 9.30 -1.88 -11.98
N ARG A 111 9.08 -0.61 -11.59
CA ARG A 111 9.99 0.11 -10.68
C ARG A 111 10.10 -0.59 -9.32
N ILE A 112 8.97 -1.00 -8.73
CA ILE A 112 8.95 -1.72 -7.47
C ILE A 112 9.70 -3.06 -7.59
N ALA A 113 9.41 -3.85 -8.63
CA ALA A 113 10.03 -5.16 -8.82
C ALA A 113 11.54 -5.10 -9.09
N SER A 114 12.03 -4.01 -9.68
CA SER A 114 13.46 -3.78 -9.94
C SER A 114 14.18 -3.00 -8.83
N SER A 115 13.46 -2.56 -7.80
CA SER A 115 14.03 -1.82 -6.68
C SER A 115 14.96 -2.69 -5.84
N LYS A 116 16.01 -2.06 -5.28
CA LYS A 116 16.85 -2.68 -4.25
C LYS A 116 16.10 -2.92 -2.93
N PHE A 117 14.94 -2.26 -2.74
CA PHE A 117 14.12 -2.36 -1.54
C PHE A 117 13.02 -3.40 -1.71
N LYS A 118 13.24 -4.60 -1.17
CA LYS A 118 12.22 -5.67 -1.11
C LYS A 118 10.95 -5.19 -0.42
N GLU A 119 11.10 -4.33 0.58
CA GLU A 119 10.04 -3.76 1.40
C GLU A 119 9.03 -2.95 0.58
N ALA A 120 9.42 -2.33 -0.51
CA ALA A 120 8.47 -1.67 -1.43
C ALA A 120 7.47 -2.68 -2.02
N SER A 121 7.91 -3.91 -2.35
CA SER A 121 7.00 -4.99 -2.78
C SER A 121 6.09 -5.45 -1.65
N ILE A 122 6.61 -5.58 -0.42
CA ILE A 122 5.84 -5.93 0.78
C ILE A 122 4.73 -4.90 1.03
N VAL A 123 5.08 -3.61 1.01
CA VAL A 123 4.12 -2.51 1.20
C VAL A 123 3.05 -2.53 0.11
N LYS A 124 3.43 -2.71 -1.17
CA LYS A 124 2.46 -2.73 -2.29
C LYS A 124 1.48 -3.90 -2.21
N LEU A 125 1.93 -5.07 -1.74
CA LEU A 125 1.05 -6.21 -1.48
C LEU A 125 0.09 -5.92 -0.32
N ALA A 126 0.59 -5.38 0.80
CA ALA A 126 -0.19 -5.02 1.99
C ALA A 126 -1.25 -3.93 1.67
N ASP A 127 -0.85 -2.89 0.94
CA ASP A 127 -1.75 -1.85 0.42
C ASP A 127 -2.90 -2.47 -0.40
N ARG A 128 -2.58 -3.33 -1.36
CA ARG A 128 -3.62 -3.95 -2.20
C ARG A 128 -4.55 -4.87 -1.41
N ILE A 129 -4.06 -5.61 -0.43
CA ILE A 129 -4.88 -6.43 0.48
C ILE A 129 -5.86 -5.53 1.24
N THR A 130 -5.37 -4.43 1.81
CA THR A 130 -6.16 -3.45 2.55
C THR A 130 -7.21 -2.78 1.66
N ASN A 131 -6.87 -2.48 0.41
CA ASN A 131 -7.78 -1.87 -0.57
C ASN A 131 -8.87 -2.82 -1.10
N LEU A 132 -8.73 -4.13 -0.96
CA LEU A 132 -9.74 -5.12 -1.35
C LEU A 132 -10.78 -5.37 -0.24
N GLN A 133 -11.16 -4.33 0.52
CA GLN A 133 -12.34 -4.35 1.38
C GLN A 133 -13.63 -4.33 0.53
N PRO A 134 -14.81 -4.60 1.11
CA PRO A 134 -16.07 -4.48 0.40
C PRO A 134 -16.14 -3.13 -0.34
N PRO A 135 -16.42 -3.14 -1.65
CA PRO A 135 -16.40 -1.91 -2.44
C PRO A 135 -17.50 -0.94 -1.99
N PRO A 136 -17.28 0.38 -2.13
CA PRO A 136 -18.33 1.36 -1.89
C PRO A 136 -19.60 1.02 -2.69
N PRO A 137 -20.80 1.23 -2.12
CA PRO A 137 -22.07 0.86 -2.77
C PRO A 137 -22.28 1.46 -4.16
N HIS A 138 -21.67 2.61 -4.42
CA HIS A 138 -21.78 3.32 -5.70
C HIS A 138 -20.85 2.78 -6.81
N TRP A 139 -20.00 1.79 -6.52
CA TRP A 139 -19.13 1.22 -7.55
C TRP A 139 -19.91 0.30 -8.48
N SER A 140 -19.69 0.48 -9.79
CA SER A 140 -20.24 -0.41 -10.80
C SER A 140 -19.55 -1.77 -10.76
N GLU A 141 -20.24 -2.79 -11.30
CA GLU A 141 -19.67 -4.14 -11.44
C GLU A 141 -18.39 -4.16 -12.29
N GLY A 142 -18.40 -3.37 -13.39
CA GLY A 142 -17.21 -3.23 -14.24
C GLY A 142 -16.01 -2.66 -13.47
N LYS A 143 -16.24 -1.66 -12.61
CA LYS A 143 -15.17 -1.10 -11.77
C LYS A 143 -14.65 -2.12 -10.77
N CYS A 144 -15.51 -2.90 -10.12
CA CYS A 144 -15.10 -3.95 -9.20
C CYS A 144 -14.28 -5.04 -9.92
N LYS A 145 -14.70 -5.47 -11.10
CA LYS A 145 -13.95 -6.44 -11.92
C LYS A 145 -12.57 -5.91 -12.31
N ALA A 146 -12.50 -4.69 -12.84
CA ALA A 146 -11.23 -4.07 -13.21
C ALA A 146 -10.28 -3.97 -12.02
N TYR A 147 -10.81 -3.65 -10.83
CA TYR A 147 -10.02 -3.54 -9.61
C TYR A 147 -9.46 -4.90 -9.14
N ALA A 148 -10.25 -5.97 -9.28
CA ALA A 148 -9.79 -7.34 -9.02
C ALA A 148 -8.72 -7.80 -10.05
N GLU A 149 -8.88 -7.46 -11.34
CA GLU A 149 -7.87 -7.77 -12.36
C GLU A 149 -6.54 -7.05 -12.08
N GLN A 150 -6.57 -5.78 -11.68
CA GLN A 150 -5.36 -5.07 -11.26
C GLN A 150 -4.68 -5.76 -10.06
N ALA A 151 -5.45 -6.27 -9.10
CA ALA A 151 -4.89 -7.03 -7.97
C ALA A 151 -4.22 -8.33 -8.42
N LYS A 152 -4.74 -9.02 -9.44
CA LYS A 152 -4.09 -10.20 -10.03
C LYS A 152 -2.75 -9.85 -10.69
N VAL A 153 -2.69 -8.71 -11.39
CA VAL A 153 -1.42 -8.23 -11.99
C VAL A 153 -0.39 -7.93 -10.90
N ILE A 154 -0.78 -7.26 -9.81
CA ILE A 154 0.11 -7.00 -8.67
C ILE A 154 0.61 -8.32 -8.06
N LEU A 155 -0.29 -9.27 -7.81
CA LEU A 155 0.06 -10.59 -7.29
C LEU A 155 1.05 -11.34 -8.19
N SER A 156 0.83 -11.31 -9.50
CA SER A 156 1.71 -11.95 -10.48
C SER A 156 3.11 -11.32 -10.51
N LYS A 157 3.22 -10.00 -10.38
CA LYS A 157 4.49 -9.26 -10.44
C LYS A 157 5.28 -9.31 -9.13
N LEU A 158 4.61 -9.17 -7.99
CA LEU A 158 5.25 -8.95 -6.69
C LEU A 158 5.07 -10.10 -5.71
N GLY A 159 4.21 -11.07 -6.01
CA GLY A 159 3.83 -12.13 -5.07
C GLY A 159 4.98 -13.00 -4.60
N ALA A 160 6.06 -13.14 -5.37
CA ALA A 160 7.25 -13.89 -4.96
C ALA A 160 8.00 -13.25 -3.78
N SER A 161 7.73 -11.99 -3.44
CA SER A 161 8.42 -11.26 -2.36
C SER A 161 8.08 -11.77 -0.97
N ASN A 162 6.85 -12.31 -0.76
CA ASN A 162 6.40 -12.84 0.52
C ASN A 162 5.23 -13.81 0.34
N VAL A 163 5.37 -15.03 0.82
CA VAL A 163 4.37 -16.12 0.64
C VAL A 163 3.11 -15.82 1.44
N TYR A 164 3.23 -15.28 2.66
CA TYR A 164 2.09 -14.93 3.49
C TYR A 164 1.20 -13.88 2.81
N LEU A 165 1.77 -12.76 2.37
CA LEU A 165 1.02 -11.69 1.69
C LEU A 165 0.44 -12.17 0.35
N SER A 166 1.17 -13.00 -0.40
CA SER A 166 0.64 -13.59 -1.64
C SER A 166 -0.60 -14.43 -1.39
N THR A 167 -0.59 -15.25 -0.35
CA THR A 167 -1.73 -16.07 0.04
C THR A 167 -2.90 -15.21 0.49
N ARG A 168 -2.63 -14.19 1.32
CA ARG A 168 -3.63 -13.21 1.76
C ARG A 168 -4.26 -12.47 0.58
N LEU A 169 -3.45 -11.93 -0.34
CA LEU A 169 -3.93 -11.21 -1.51
C LEU A 169 -4.78 -12.12 -2.43
N LYS A 170 -4.35 -13.36 -2.66
CA LYS A 170 -5.11 -14.35 -3.43
C LYS A 170 -6.49 -14.60 -2.82
N ASN A 171 -6.56 -14.76 -1.50
CA ASN A 171 -7.82 -14.95 -0.78
C ASN A 171 -8.73 -13.72 -0.89
N GLN A 172 -8.17 -12.50 -0.76
CA GLN A 172 -8.94 -11.25 -0.94
C GLN A 172 -9.45 -11.08 -2.37
N ILE A 173 -8.66 -11.42 -3.38
CA ILE A 173 -9.10 -11.41 -4.79
C ILE A 173 -10.30 -12.35 -4.99
N ASN A 174 -10.22 -13.57 -4.45
CA ASN A 174 -11.30 -14.54 -4.54
C ASN A 174 -12.57 -14.04 -3.83
N PHE A 175 -12.42 -13.55 -2.59
CA PHE A 175 -13.53 -12.97 -1.83
C PHE A 175 -14.17 -11.80 -2.59
N TYR A 176 -13.35 -10.83 -3.04
CA TYR A 176 -13.81 -9.64 -3.74
C TYR A 176 -14.55 -9.97 -5.05
N SER A 177 -14.04 -10.95 -5.80
CA SER A 177 -14.67 -11.40 -7.05
C SER A 177 -16.03 -12.07 -6.84
N ASN A 178 -16.27 -12.64 -5.66
CA ASN A 178 -17.51 -13.38 -5.32
C ASN A 178 -18.50 -12.56 -4.47
N LEU A 179 -18.18 -11.32 -4.10
CA LEU A 179 -19.02 -10.49 -3.21
C LEU A 179 -20.48 -10.36 -3.65
N LYS A 180 -20.77 -10.31 -4.96
CA LYS A 180 -22.16 -10.24 -5.46
C LYS A 180 -22.94 -11.53 -5.31
N THR A 181 -22.27 -12.66 -5.18
CA THR A 181 -22.93 -13.95 -4.90
C THR A 181 -23.29 -14.08 -3.43
N ILE A 182 -22.54 -13.37 -2.56
CA ILE A 182 -22.69 -13.42 -1.09
C ILE A 182 -23.70 -12.39 -0.59
N LEU A 183 -23.88 -11.26 -1.30
CA LEU A 183 -24.77 -10.15 -0.92
C LEU A 183 -26.17 -10.23 -1.57
N LYS A 184 -26.49 -11.31 -2.28
CA LYS A 184 -27.83 -11.69 -2.75
C LYS A 184 -28.49 -12.66 -1.78
#